data_84fa378af5579dcb97dfce36e00d10b9
#
_entry.id   84fa378af5579dcb97dfce36e00d10b9
#
_cell.length_a   1.000
_cell.length_b   1.000
_cell.length_c   1.000
_cell.angle_alpha   90.00
_cell.angle_beta   90.00
_cell.angle_gamma   90.00
#
_symmetry.space_group_name_H-M   'P 1'
#
loop_
_entity.id
_entity.type
_entity.pdbx_description
1 polymer ?
#
loop_
_entity_poly.entity_id
_entity_poly.type
_entity_poly.pdbx_seq_one_letter_code
_entity_poly.pdbx_strand_id
1 'polypeptide(L)'
;MAQSLPGSPDDYQRETIINLYNSGIPPEIIALQMDMSKEEIDKVIQGAVEEENARAAGSASESPSLASFYLDAVVDLDKAVKMAQGRVWKALKVGSEFDLSTDESHDILAKLAKSKVNLLILNIDLVGSTRMSMTLPVDRLATIVQAFTQEMSLTIAAYGGYVLKYVGDAIVAFFVVGGEPYLPCANAVNCARSMIRIIRDGINPILNQSDYPEMSVRVGIDLGENVVVQYGWESHTVEGKQLRWPHYDILGYTINVASKMTSLARPDQIVIGQMVYDGLDERQQATFQPLQVNPEIWSYVSDYTGGIYRLYGTA
;
A
#
# COMPACT_ATOMS: atom_id res chain seq x y z
N MET A 1 21.35 33.83 18.69
CA MET A 1 20.49 32.73 18.22
C MET A 1 19.05 33.23 18.35
N ALA A 2 18.50 33.77 17.31
CA ALA A 2 17.12 34.26 17.27
C ALA A 2 16.27 33.16 16.61
N GLN A 3 15.34 32.63 17.37
CA GLN A 3 14.29 31.75 16.84
C GLN A 3 13.34 32.66 16.03
N SER A 4 13.14 32.32 14.75
CA SER A 4 12.12 32.92 13.91
C SER A 4 10.75 32.53 14.44
N LEU A 5 9.94 33.52 14.78
CA LEU A 5 8.54 33.39 15.13
C LEU A 5 7.69 32.99 13.89
N PRO A 6 6.55 32.30 14.05
CA PRO A 6 5.70 31.88 12.93
C PRO A 6 5.07 33.08 12.22
N GLY A 7 4.85 32.91 10.92
CA GLY A 7 4.39 33.77 9.86
C GLY A 7 3.64 35.09 10.21
N SER A 8 3.92 36.08 9.38
CA SER A 8 3.21 37.38 9.46
C SER A 8 1.71 37.21 9.13
N PRO A 9 0.81 38.13 9.52
CA PRO A 9 -0.59 38.12 9.12
C PRO A 9 -0.79 37.99 7.60
N ASP A 10 0.14 38.55 6.82
CA ASP A 10 0.15 38.47 5.35
C ASP A 10 0.41 37.05 4.82
N ASP A 11 1.24 36.25 5.49
CA ASP A 11 1.53 34.88 5.11
C ASP A 11 0.29 33.99 5.30
N TYR A 12 -0.47 34.20 6.36
CA TYR A 12 -1.70 33.45 6.62
C TYR A 12 -2.82 33.79 5.62
N GLN A 13 -2.95 35.07 5.27
CA GLN A 13 -3.91 35.50 4.24
C GLN A 13 -3.55 34.94 2.87
N ARG A 14 -2.27 34.97 2.51
CA ARG A 14 -1.77 34.38 1.25
C ARG A 14 -2.06 32.88 1.16
N GLU A 15 -1.77 32.13 2.22
CA GLU A 15 -2.04 30.69 2.29
C GLU A 15 -3.53 30.38 2.18
N THR A 16 -4.38 31.18 2.82
CA THR A 16 -5.83 31.04 2.74
C THR A 16 -6.35 31.28 1.32
N ILE A 17 -5.87 32.31 0.62
CA ILE A 17 -6.25 32.63 -0.77
C ILE A 17 -5.87 31.46 -1.69
N ILE A 18 -4.65 30.93 -1.56
CA ILE A 18 -4.17 29.80 -2.37
C ILE A 18 -5.00 28.54 -2.11
N ASN A 19 -5.33 28.25 -0.86
CA ASN A 19 -6.14 27.09 -0.50
C ASN A 19 -7.58 27.19 -1.04
N LEU A 20 -8.19 28.37 -1.01
CA LEU A 20 -9.51 28.61 -1.58
C LEU A 20 -9.50 28.46 -3.10
N TYR A 21 -8.49 29.01 -3.78
CA TYR A 21 -8.32 28.88 -5.22
C TYR A 21 -8.12 27.41 -5.65
N ASN A 22 -7.25 26.68 -4.97
CA ASN A 22 -7.01 25.26 -5.20
C ASN A 22 -8.24 24.38 -4.91
N SER A 23 -9.15 24.87 -4.09
CA SER A 23 -10.46 24.24 -3.84
C SER A 23 -11.50 24.52 -4.92
N GLY A 24 -11.12 25.25 -5.99
CA GLY A 24 -11.99 25.56 -7.13
C GLY A 24 -12.91 26.77 -6.91
N ILE A 25 -12.64 27.59 -5.92
CA ILE A 25 -13.42 28.83 -5.67
C ILE A 25 -12.91 29.91 -6.63
N PRO A 26 -13.81 30.57 -7.41
CA PRO A 26 -13.42 31.62 -8.34
C PRO A 26 -12.78 32.83 -7.63
N PRO A 27 -11.76 33.49 -8.24
CA PRO A 27 -11.08 34.66 -7.65
C PRO A 27 -12.02 35.78 -7.21
N GLU A 28 -13.13 35.99 -7.92
CA GLU A 28 -14.15 36.99 -7.58
C GLU A 28 -14.85 36.68 -6.24
N ILE A 29 -15.07 35.40 -5.96
CA ILE A 29 -15.70 34.99 -4.69
C ILE A 29 -14.69 35.05 -3.55
N ILE A 30 -13.41 34.70 -3.82
CA ILE A 30 -12.32 34.85 -2.85
C ILE A 30 -12.16 36.31 -2.47
N ALA A 31 -12.19 37.23 -3.44
CA ALA A 31 -12.11 38.66 -3.22
C ALA A 31 -13.19 39.17 -2.26
N LEU A 32 -14.44 38.73 -2.45
CA LEU A 32 -15.56 39.03 -1.56
C LEU A 32 -15.40 38.47 -0.16
N GLN A 33 -14.88 37.25 -0.03
CA GLN A 33 -14.69 36.58 1.27
C GLN A 33 -13.55 37.17 2.08
N MET A 34 -12.51 37.66 1.40
CA MET A 34 -11.28 38.17 2.02
C MET A 34 -11.31 39.70 2.18
N ASP A 35 -12.40 40.40 1.73
CA ASP A 35 -12.52 41.84 1.69
C ASP A 35 -11.34 42.54 0.97
N MET A 36 -10.94 41.92 -0.16
CA MET A 36 -9.82 42.34 -1.00
C MET A 36 -10.29 42.64 -2.42
N SER A 37 -9.53 43.43 -3.16
CA SER A 37 -9.81 43.61 -4.61
C SER A 37 -9.46 42.35 -5.40
N LYS A 38 -10.18 42.13 -6.52
CA LYS A 38 -9.88 41.03 -7.43
C LYS A 38 -8.43 41.10 -7.92
N GLU A 39 -7.92 42.28 -8.19
CA GLU A 39 -6.55 42.50 -8.67
C GLU A 39 -5.49 42.07 -7.64
N GLU A 40 -5.76 42.23 -6.35
CA GLU A 40 -4.90 41.75 -5.27
C GLU A 40 -4.93 40.22 -5.17
N ILE A 41 -6.10 39.62 -5.28
CA ILE A 41 -6.26 38.14 -5.30
C ILE A 41 -5.55 37.54 -6.53
N ASP A 42 -5.75 38.11 -7.71
CA ASP A 42 -5.10 37.62 -8.94
C ASP A 42 -3.56 37.72 -8.86
N LYS A 43 -3.02 38.76 -8.21
CA LYS A 43 -1.56 38.90 -7.97
C LYS A 43 -1.04 37.81 -7.03
N VAL A 44 -1.77 37.51 -5.98
CA VAL A 44 -1.37 36.44 -5.03
C VAL A 44 -1.37 35.08 -5.71
N ILE A 45 -2.41 34.80 -6.52
CA ILE A 45 -2.54 33.56 -7.27
C ILE A 45 -1.43 33.45 -8.34
N GLN A 46 -1.19 34.51 -9.13
CA GLN A 46 -0.11 34.54 -10.12
C GLN A 46 1.26 34.36 -9.47
N GLY A 47 1.55 35.05 -8.39
CA GLY A 47 2.80 34.87 -7.64
C GLY A 47 3.01 33.45 -7.14
N ALA A 48 1.95 32.78 -6.67
CA ALA A 48 2.01 31.39 -6.23
C ALA A 48 2.26 30.43 -7.42
N VAL A 49 1.58 30.64 -8.56
CA VAL A 49 1.77 29.84 -9.78
C VAL A 49 3.18 30.05 -10.36
N GLU A 50 3.72 31.28 -10.34
CA GLU A 50 5.09 31.57 -10.77
C GLU A 50 6.13 30.95 -9.83
N GLU A 51 5.91 30.96 -8.51
CA GLU A 51 6.78 30.27 -7.55
C GLU A 51 6.73 28.74 -7.71
N GLU A 52 5.56 28.18 -7.98
CA GLU A 52 5.37 26.76 -8.23
C GLU A 52 6.04 26.37 -9.58
N ASN A 53 5.87 27.18 -10.62
CA ASN A 53 6.54 27.01 -11.90
C ASN A 53 8.07 27.22 -11.79
N ALA A 54 8.53 28.16 -10.97
CA ALA A 54 9.95 28.40 -10.71
C ALA A 54 10.55 27.25 -9.86
N ARG A 55 9.81 26.70 -8.90
CA ARG A 55 10.16 25.47 -8.19
C ARG A 55 10.16 24.27 -9.14
N ALA A 56 9.18 24.16 -10.03
CA ALA A 56 9.14 23.13 -11.07
C ALA A 56 10.27 23.30 -12.10
N ALA A 57 10.64 24.53 -12.46
CA ALA A 57 11.77 24.80 -13.38
C ALA A 57 13.14 24.72 -12.68
N GLY A 58 13.24 25.05 -11.40
CA GLY A 58 14.43 24.87 -10.57
C GLY A 58 14.62 23.43 -10.11
N SER A 59 13.54 22.66 -10.01
CA SER A 59 13.52 21.22 -9.74
C SER A 59 13.61 20.36 -11.02
N ALA A 60 13.76 20.96 -12.19
CA ALA A 60 14.09 20.22 -13.43
C ALA A 60 15.49 19.53 -13.35
N SER A 61 16.20 19.62 -12.21
CA SER A 61 17.39 18.82 -11.89
C SER A 61 17.20 17.84 -10.74
N GLU A 62 16.05 17.84 -10.03
CA GLU A 62 15.69 16.83 -9.04
C GLU A 62 14.18 16.84 -8.84
N SER A 63 13.43 16.29 -9.81
CA SER A 63 12.29 15.45 -9.42
C SER A 63 12.87 14.53 -8.35
N PRO A 64 12.28 14.37 -7.15
CA PRO A 64 12.65 13.24 -6.32
C PRO A 64 12.47 12.05 -7.25
N SER A 65 13.60 11.54 -7.70
CA SER A 65 13.65 10.49 -8.70
C SER A 65 12.76 9.42 -8.09
N LEU A 66 11.72 8.98 -8.81
CA LEU A 66 10.97 7.78 -8.43
C LEU A 66 11.96 6.65 -8.07
N ALA A 67 13.20 6.72 -8.55
CA ALA A 67 14.32 5.89 -8.12
C ALA A 67 14.60 5.94 -6.60
N SER A 68 14.23 6.99 -5.86
CA SER A 68 14.34 6.97 -4.39
C SER A 68 13.30 6.07 -3.72
N PHE A 69 12.22 5.72 -4.44
CA PHE A 69 11.22 4.73 -4.01
C PHE A 69 11.58 3.30 -4.48
N TYR A 70 12.60 3.13 -5.29
CA TYR A 70 12.99 1.87 -5.92
C TYR A 70 14.40 1.43 -5.51
N LEU A 71 14.75 1.63 -4.25
CA LEU A 71 15.92 0.96 -3.71
C LEU A 71 15.65 -0.54 -3.72
N ASP A 72 16.58 -1.27 -4.32
CA ASP A 72 16.64 -2.72 -4.21
C ASP A 72 16.58 -3.06 -2.71
N ALA A 73 15.48 -3.66 -2.27
CA ALA A 73 15.24 -3.88 -0.85
C ALA A 73 16.19 -4.98 -0.37
N VAL A 74 17.34 -4.59 0.12
CA VAL A 74 18.29 -5.51 0.79
C VAL A 74 17.73 -5.82 2.17
N VAL A 75 16.86 -6.80 2.25
CA VAL A 75 16.32 -7.30 3.51
C VAL A 75 17.21 -8.44 4.01
N ASP A 76 17.84 -8.23 5.17
CA ASP A 76 18.48 -9.33 5.92
C ASP A 76 17.37 -10.26 6.47
N LEU A 77 17.03 -11.26 5.68
CA LEU A 77 15.90 -12.14 5.95
C LEU A 77 16.12 -13.01 7.19
N ASP A 78 17.37 -13.40 7.49
CA ASP A 78 17.67 -14.20 8.70
C ASP A 78 17.48 -13.34 9.96
N LYS A 79 17.84 -12.07 9.90
CA LYS A 79 17.57 -11.11 10.96
C LYS A 79 16.07 -10.85 11.10
N ALA A 80 15.35 -10.66 9.99
CA ALA A 80 13.91 -10.47 9.99
C ALA A 80 13.17 -11.66 10.63
N VAL A 81 13.53 -12.89 10.29
CA VAL A 81 12.99 -14.12 10.90
C VAL A 81 13.21 -14.13 12.41
N LYS A 82 14.43 -13.86 12.89
CA LYS A 82 14.73 -13.80 14.33
C LYS A 82 13.94 -12.71 15.07
N MET A 83 13.78 -11.55 14.44
CA MET A 83 12.98 -10.47 15.01
C MET A 83 11.51 -10.83 15.08
N ALA A 84 10.97 -11.49 14.03
CA ALA A 84 9.61 -12.00 14.03
C ALA A 84 9.38 -13.02 15.14
N GLN A 85 10.30 -13.98 15.34
CA GLN A 85 10.23 -14.92 16.46
C GLN A 85 10.10 -14.21 17.81
N GLY A 86 10.93 -13.19 18.05
CA GLY A 86 10.91 -12.43 19.31
C GLY A 86 9.60 -11.66 19.50
N ARG A 87 9.08 -10.99 18.46
CA ARG A 87 7.82 -10.24 18.54
C ARG A 87 6.61 -11.15 18.74
N VAL A 88 6.52 -12.23 17.99
CA VAL A 88 5.42 -13.20 18.11
C VAL A 88 5.45 -13.87 19.47
N TRP A 89 6.62 -14.27 19.98
CA TRP A 89 6.75 -14.82 21.34
C TRP A 89 6.28 -13.81 22.39
N LYS A 90 6.68 -12.53 22.27
CA LYS A 90 6.23 -11.46 23.18
C LYS A 90 4.71 -11.30 23.10
N ALA A 91 4.14 -11.24 21.91
CA ALA A 91 2.70 -11.09 21.70
C ALA A 91 1.89 -12.21 22.36
N LEU A 92 2.33 -13.47 22.23
CA LEU A 92 1.65 -14.61 22.85
C LEU A 92 1.76 -14.64 24.39
N LYS A 93 2.79 -14.03 24.97
CA LYS A 93 3.03 -14.01 26.44
C LYS A 93 2.40 -12.81 27.14
N VAL A 94 2.49 -11.62 26.55
CA VAL A 94 2.15 -10.35 27.19
C VAL A 94 0.99 -9.63 26.50
N GLY A 95 0.62 -10.07 25.31
CA GLY A 95 -0.32 -9.40 24.42
C GLY A 95 0.41 -8.70 23.26
N SER A 96 -0.30 -8.53 22.15
CA SER A 96 0.22 -7.82 20.98
C SER A 96 0.22 -6.32 21.25
N GLU A 97 1.37 -5.67 21.13
CA GLU A 97 1.47 -4.23 20.88
C GLU A 97 1.42 -4.03 19.37
N PHE A 98 0.29 -3.56 18.88
CA PHE A 98 0.11 -3.29 17.47
C PHE A 98 0.45 -1.82 17.23
N ASP A 99 1.66 -1.58 16.71
CA ASP A 99 2.17 -0.25 16.39
C ASP A 99 2.44 -0.17 14.88
N LEU A 100 1.37 -0.18 14.10
CA LEU A 100 1.43 0.01 12.65
C LEU A 100 0.62 1.25 12.30
N SER A 101 1.31 2.26 11.76
CA SER A 101 0.67 3.39 11.13
C SER A 101 0.34 3.08 9.67
N THR A 102 -0.84 3.48 9.23
CA THR A 102 -1.24 3.53 7.83
C THR A 102 -1.10 4.93 7.23
N ASP A 103 -0.50 5.86 7.97
CA ASP A 103 -0.39 7.27 7.57
C ASP A 103 0.36 7.44 6.25
N GLU A 104 1.48 6.72 6.08
CA GLU A 104 2.24 6.74 4.82
C GLU A 104 1.40 6.25 3.62
N SER A 105 0.61 5.20 3.81
CA SER A 105 -0.30 4.69 2.78
C SER A 105 -1.35 5.74 2.43
N HIS A 106 -1.90 6.41 3.43
CA HIS A 106 -2.88 7.48 3.27
C HIS A 106 -2.29 8.68 2.52
N ASP A 107 -1.09 9.12 2.89
CA ASP A 107 -0.38 10.23 2.24
C ASP A 107 -0.06 9.95 0.77
N ILE A 108 0.34 8.72 0.45
CA ILE A 108 0.58 8.32 -0.93
C ILE A 108 -0.74 8.29 -1.73
N LEU A 109 -1.81 7.72 -1.17
CA LEU A 109 -3.11 7.71 -1.82
C LEU A 109 -3.67 9.11 -2.02
N ALA A 110 -3.48 10.03 -1.08
CA ALA A 110 -3.87 11.43 -1.20
C ALA A 110 -3.16 12.12 -2.39
N LYS A 111 -1.86 11.87 -2.56
CA LYS A 111 -1.07 12.39 -3.70
C LYS A 111 -1.51 11.81 -5.04
N LEU A 112 -2.01 10.58 -5.05
CA LEU A 112 -2.49 9.86 -6.25
C LEU A 112 -3.99 10.04 -6.48
N ALA A 113 -4.69 10.76 -5.60
CA ALA A 113 -6.15 10.91 -5.69
C ALA A 113 -6.60 11.51 -7.02
N LYS A 114 -7.69 10.94 -7.57
CA LYS A 114 -8.29 11.33 -8.85
C LYS A 114 -7.38 11.14 -10.08
N SER A 115 -6.27 10.44 -9.94
CA SER A 115 -5.39 10.10 -11.07
C SER A 115 -5.50 8.62 -11.43
N LYS A 116 -5.21 8.32 -12.69
CA LYS A 116 -4.97 6.96 -13.17
C LYS A 116 -3.51 6.62 -12.92
N VAL A 117 -3.27 5.52 -12.26
CA VAL A 117 -1.93 5.11 -11.86
C VAL A 117 -1.73 3.62 -12.10
N ASN A 118 -0.54 3.23 -12.50
CA ASN A 118 -0.15 1.83 -12.53
C ASN A 118 0.25 1.42 -11.11
N LEU A 119 -0.50 0.48 -10.57
CA LEU A 119 -0.24 -0.10 -9.26
C LEU A 119 -0.07 -1.60 -9.38
N LEU A 120 0.88 -2.11 -8.63
CA LEU A 120 0.97 -3.52 -8.38
C LEU A 120 0.24 -3.80 -7.07
N ILE A 121 -0.72 -4.70 -7.10
CA ILE A 121 -1.53 -5.10 -5.95
C ILE A 121 -1.06 -6.45 -5.47
N LEU A 122 -0.75 -6.55 -4.19
CA LEU A 122 -0.45 -7.78 -3.49
C LEU A 122 -1.57 -8.08 -2.51
N ASN A 123 -2.16 -9.25 -2.64
CA ASN A 123 -3.14 -9.77 -1.70
C ASN A 123 -2.55 -11.02 -1.02
N ILE A 124 -2.52 -11.03 0.31
CA ILE A 124 -2.12 -12.18 1.11
C ILE A 124 -3.28 -12.61 1.99
N ASP A 125 -3.55 -13.90 2.00
CA ASP A 125 -4.66 -14.52 2.73
C ASP A 125 -4.18 -15.70 3.57
N LEU A 126 -4.66 -15.80 4.80
CA LEU A 126 -4.26 -16.84 5.74
C LEU A 126 -5.04 -18.14 5.46
N VAL A 127 -4.31 -19.22 5.25
CA VAL A 127 -4.92 -20.54 5.03
C VAL A 127 -5.40 -21.13 6.34
N GLY A 128 -6.67 -21.56 6.39
CA GLY A 128 -7.21 -22.29 7.53
C GLY A 128 -7.62 -21.42 8.71
N SER A 129 -7.67 -20.10 8.58
CA SER A 129 -8.13 -19.16 9.61
C SER A 129 -9.53 -19.51 10.15
N THR A 130 -10.46 -19.91 9.27
CA THR A 130 -11.78 -20.39 9.68
C THR A 130 -11.69 -21.60 10.60
N ARG A 131 -10.78 -22.57 10.31
CA ARG A 131 -10.56 -23.71 11.19
C ARG A 131 -9.94 -23.29 12.53
N MET A 132 -9.00 -22.36 12.51
CA MET A 132 -8.42 -21.80 13.73
C MET A 132 -9.50 -21.10 14.57
N SER A 133 -10.40 -20.34 13.96
CA SER A 133 -11.50 -19.66 14.64
C SER A 133 -12.51 -20.61 15.30
N MET A 134 -12.61 -21.84 14.80
CA MET A 134 -13.47 -22.88 15.39
C MET A 134 -12.79 -23.68 16.52
N THR A 135 -11.47 -23.60 16.63
CA THR A 135 -10.69 -24.44 17.56
C THR A 135 -10.02 -23.64 18.67
N LEU A 136 -9.74 -22.36 18.45
CA LEU A 136 -9.07 -21.49 19.41
C LEU A 136 -10.05 -20.54 20.10
N PRO A 137 -9.79 -20.17 21.36
CA PRO A 137 -10.48 -19.06 22.01
C PRO A 137 -10.26 -17.76 21.20
N VAL A 138 -11.30 -16.94 21.12
CA VAL A 138 -11.33 -15.73 20.27
C VAL A 138 -10.19 -14.75 20.59
N ASP A 139 -9.84 -14.59 21.85
CA ASP A 139 -8.73 -13.74 22.31
C ASP A 139 -7.36 -14.26 21.82
N ARG A 140 -7.17 -15.57 21.80
CA ARG A 140 -5.95 -16.21 21.27
C ARG A 140 -5.86 -16.09 19.76
N LEU A 141 -6.96 -16.34 19.08
CA LEU A 141 -7.05 -16.12 17.64
C LEU A 141 -6.72 -14.67 17.28
N ALA A 142 -7.31 -13.70 17.99
CA ALA A 142 -7.04 -12.29 17.77
C ALA A 142 -5.54 -11.94 17.94
N THR A 143 -4.91 -12.44 19.01
CA THR A 143 -3.47 -12.24 19.26
C THR A 143 -2.61 -12.81 18.11
N ILE A 144 -2.94 -14.04 17.65
CA ILE A 144 -2.19 -14.69 16.57
C ILE A 144 -2.37 -13.93 15.24
N VAL A 145 -3.60 -13.56 14.89
CA VAL A 145 -3.88 -12.80 13.65
C VAL A 145 -3.24 -11.41 13.70
N GLN A 146 -3.28 -10.72 14.84
CA GLN A 146 -2.59 -9.44 15.00
C GLN A 146 -1.08 -9.56 14.85
N ALA A 147 -0.46 -10.57 15.46
CA ALA A 147 0.97 -10.81 15.31
C ALA A 147 1.36 -11.14 13.87
N PHE A 148 0.57 -11.98 13.19
CA PHE A 148 0.72 -12.25 11.75
C PHE A 148 0.62 -10.96 10.93
N THR A 149 -0.44 -10.19 11.12
CA THR A 149 -0.69 -8.94 10.39
C THR A 149 0.46 -7.95 10.56
N GLN A 150 0.98 -7.82 11.78
CA GLN A 150 2.13 -6.96 12.06
C GLN A 150 3.39 -7.40 11.29
N GLU A 151 3.73 -8.68 11.32
CA GLU A 151 4.92 -9.18 10.61
C GLU A 151 4.80 -9.02 9.09
N MET A 152 3.62 -9.28 8.54
CA MET A 152 3.36 -9.11 7.11
C MET A 152 3.43 -7.64 6.70
N SER A 153 2.86 -6.73 7.49
CA SER A 153 2.92 -5.28 7.22
C SER A 153 4.34 -4.71 7.29
N LEU A 154 5.12 -5.14 8.28
CA LEU A 154 6.54 -4.78 8.36
C LEU A 154 7.33 -5.31 7.15
N THR A 155 6.99 -6.50 6.66
CA THR A 155 7.61 -7.06 5.46
C THR A 155 7.23 -6.28 4.21
N ILE A 156 5.95 -5.91 4.05
CA ILE A 156 5.48 -5.05 2.94
C ILE A 156 6.26 -3.74 2.92
N ALA A 157 6.35 -3.04 4.06
CA ALA A 157 7.08 -1.78 4.17
C ALA A 157 8.57 -1.93 3.85
N ALA A 158 9.22 -3.03 4.30
CA ALA A 158 10.62 -3.31 4.02
C ALA A 158 10.93 -3.48 2.53
N TYR A 159 9.93 -3.84 1.71
CA TYR A 159 10.05 -3.95 0.26
C TYR A 159 9.49 -2.74 -0.51
N GLY A 160 9.19 -1.64 0.19
CA GLY A 160 8.67 -0.41 -0.43
C GLY A 160 7.21 -0.49 -0.85
N GLY A 161 6.44 -1.42 -0.28
CA GLY A 161 5.01 -1.51 -0.43
C GLY A 161 4.25 -0.78 0.68
N TYR A 162 2.98 -0.52 0.43
CA TYR A 162 2.06 0.15 1.34
C TYR A 162 0.87 -0.73 1.63
N VAL A 163 0.47 -0.84 2.89
CA VAL A 163 -0.75 -1.55 3.26
C VAL A 163 -1.95 -0.69 2.91
N LEU A 164 -2.83 -1.18 2.05
CA LEU A 164 -4.07 -0.50 1.70
C LEU A 164 -5.14 -0.72 2.76
N LYS A 165 -5.38 -1.98 3.11
CA LYS A 165 -6.41 -2.35 4.09
C LYS A 165 -6.24 -3.78 4.60
N TYR A 166 -6.86 -4.02 5.75
CA TYR A 166 -7.02 -5.34 6.33
C TYR A 166 -8.45 -5.82 6.12
N VAL A 167 -8.62 -7.06 5.67
CA VAL A 167 -9.94 -7.66 5.41
C VAL A 167 -10.00 -8.99 6.16
N GLY A 168 -10.42 -8.94 7.41
CA GLY A 168 -10.33 -10.09 8.30
C GLY A 168 -8.89 -10.49 8.58
N ASP A 169 -8.50 -11.65 8.09
CA ASP A 169 -7.14 -12.21 8.14
C ASP A 169 -6.34 -11.99 6.85
N ALA A 170 -6.95 -11.35 5.86
CA ALA A 170 -6.27 -10.98 4.62
C ALA A 170 -5.72 -9.55 4.68
N ILE A 171 -4.62 -9.31 3.98
CA ILE A 171 -4.00 -8.01 3.82
C ILE A 171 -3.95 -7.67 2.33
N VAL A 172 -4.42 -6.50 1.99
CA VAL A 172 -4.28 -5.91 0.66
C VAL A 172 -3.22 -4.82 0.73
N ALA A 173 -2.19 -4.95 -0.10
CA ALA A 173 -1.11 -3.99 -0.21
C ALA A 173 -0.92 -3.53 -1.66
N PHE A 174 -0.26 -2.41 -1.83
CA PHE A 174 0.07 -1.91 -3.16
C PHE A 174 1.51 -1.41 -3.23
N PHE A 175 2.06 -1.45 -4.44
CA PHE A 175 3.35 -0.85 -4.80
C PHE A 175 3.09 0.11 -5.94
N VAL A 176 3.66 1.31 -5.86
CA VAL A 176 3.54 2.31 -6.93
C VAL A 176 4.49 1.92 -8.05
N VAL A 177 3.98 1.86 -9.28
CA VAL A 177 4.77 1.54 -10.47
C VAL A 177 4.98 2.81 -11.27
N GLY A 178 6.24 3.24 -11.35
CA GLY A 178 6.65 4.35 -12.21
C GLY A 178 6.81 3.91 -13.68
N GLY A 179 7.80 4.46 -14.40
CA GLY A 179 8.03 4.13 -15.81
C GLY A 179 8.42 2.68 -16.04
N GLU A 180 9.33 2.12 -15.23
CA GLU A 180 9.86 0.75 -15.38
C GLU A 180 9.25 -0.19 -14.33
N PRO A 181 8.54 -1.26 -14.75
CA PRO A 181 7.85 -2.16 -13.83
C PRO A 181 8.76 -3.19 -13.16
N TYR A 182 9.99 -3.39 -13.66
CA TYR A 182 10.88 -4.46 -13.21
C TYR A 182 11.10 -4.44 -11.69
N LEU A 183 11.54 -3.33 -11.15
CA LEU A 183 11.91 -3.26 -9.74
C LEU A 183 10.70 -3.39 -8.79
N PRO A 184 9.55 -2.74 -9.02
CA PRO A 184 8.33 -3.00 -8.24
C PRO A 184 7.85 -4.46 -8.31
N CYS A 185 7.91 -5.09 -9.49
CA CYS A 185 7.55 -6.49 -9.65
C CYS A 185 8.50 -7.41 -8.88
N ALA A 186 9.81 -7.19 -9.00
CA ALA A 186 10.83 -7.93 -8.27
C ALA A 186 10.65 -7.78 -6.75
N ASN A 187 10.45 -6.56 -6.27
CA ASN A 187 10.24 -6.27 -4.84
C ASN A 187 8.98 -6.94 -4.30
N ALA A 188 7.87 -6.90 -5.01
CA ALA A 188 6.62 -7.52 -4.57
C ALA A 188 6.73 -9.06 -4.53
N VAL A 189 7.37 -9.68 -5.52
CA VAL A 189 7.61 -11.12 -5.53
C VAL A 189 8.56 -11.52 -4.39
N ASN A 190 9.64 -10.78 -4.17
CA ASN A 190 10.57 -11.04 -3.07
C ASN A 190 9.92 -10.79 -1.70
N CYS A 191 9.05 -9.77 -1.59
CA CYS A 191 8.20 -9.53 -0.41
C CYS A 191 7.36 -10.79 -0.11
N ALA A 192 6.63 -11.31 -1.08
CA ALA A 192 5.80 -12.51 -0.92
C ALA A 192 6.61 -13.74 -0.49
N ARG A 193 7.80 -13.95 -1.07
CA ARG A 193 8.72 -15.03 -0.66
C ARG A 193 9.20 -14.86 0.78
N SER A 194 9.53 -13.64 1.17
CA SER A 194 9.96 -13.32 2.53
C SER A 194 8.85 -13.51 3.54
N MET A 195 7.61 -13.16 3.20
CA MET A 195 6.42 -13.43 4.02
C MET A 195 6.27 -14.93 4.32
N ILE A 196 6.32 -15.76 3.28
CA ILE A 196 6.22 -17.22 3.44
C ILE A 196 7.36 -17.74 4.33
N ARG A 197 8.59 -17.27 4.14
CA ARG A 197 9.72 -17.68 4.96
C ARG A 197 9.60 -17.20 6.41
N ILE A 198 9.15 -15.98 6.65
CA ILE A 198 8.92 -15.44 8.01
C ILE A 198 7.84 -16.27 8.74
N ILE A 199 6.79 -16.67 8.04
CA ILE A 199 5.75 -17.52 8.61
C ILE A 199 6.33 -18.90 8.96
N ARG A 200 6.98 -19.55 8.00
CA ARG A 200 7.50 -20.90 8.17
C ARG A 200 8.60 -21.00 9.24
N ASP A 201 9.59 -20.09 9.16
CA ASP A 201 10.82 -20.15 9.96
C ASP A 201 10.76 -19.23 11.20
N GLY A 202 9.86 -18.23 11.18
CA GLY A 202 9.70 -17.24 12.28
C GLY A 202 8.47 -17.50 13.14
N ILE A 203 7.29 -17.50 12.56
CA ILE A 203 6.02 -17.56 13.31
C ILE A 203 5.70 -18.99 13.75
N ASN A 204 5.69 -19.95 12.83
CA ASN A 204 5.28 -21.33 13.10
C ASN A 204 6.08 -22.01 14.23
N PRO A 205 7.41 -21.86 14.34
CA PRO A 205 8.15 -22.43 15.47
C PRO A 205 7.70 -21.89 16.82
N ILE A 206 7.23 -20.65 16.91
CA ILE A 206 6.73 -20.06 18.16
C ILE A 206 5.30 -20.53 18.45
N LEU A 207 4.46 -20.69 17.42
CA LEU A 207 3.12 -21.28 17.56
C LEU A 207 3.21 -22.71 18.06
N ASN A 208 4.11 -23.54 17.50
CA ASN A 208 4.34 -24.91 17.89
C ASN A 208 4.79 -25.05 19.36
N GLN A 209 5.61 -24.12 19.86
CA GLN A 209 5.98 -24.09 21.29
C GLN A 209 4.80 -23.86 22.22
N SER A 210 3.69 -23.37 21.71
CA SER A 210 2.47 -23.05 22.45
C SER A 210 1.31 -23.99 22.11
N ASP A 211 1.56 -25.08 21.40
CA ASP A 211 0.58 -26.06 20.90
C ASP A 211 -0.51 -25.41 20.02
N TYR A 212 -0.18 -24.33 19.32
CA TYR A 212 -1.05 -23.70 18.32
C TYR A 212 -0.81 -24.27 16.93
N PRO A 213 -1.84 -24.29 16.06
CA PRO A 213 -1.69 -24.79 14.69
C PRO A 213 -0.75 -23.89 13.86
N GLU A 214 0.00 -24.52 12.99
CA GLU A 214 0.82 -23.81 12.00
C GLU A 214 -0.04 -23.02 11.02
N MET A 215 0.54 -21.94 10.54
CA MET A 215 -0.06 -21.07 9.52
C MET A 215 0.62 -21.28 8.18
N SER A 216 -0.16 -21.18 7.14
CA SER A 216 0.27 -21.04 5.74
C SER A 216 -0.48 -19.88 5.11
N VAL A 217 0.02 -19.36 4.02
CA VAL A 217 -0.61 -18.24 3.31
C VAL A 217 -0.76 -18.52 1.83
N ARG A 218 -1.61 -17.76 1.19
CA ARG A 218 -1.76 -17.69 -0.26
C ARG A 218 -1.52 -16.26 -0.69
N VAL A 219 -0.75 -16.07 -1.75
CA VAL A 219 -0.42 -14.73 -2.22
C VAL A 219 -0.81 -14.60 -3.69
N GLY A 220 -1.55 -13.54 -3.99
CA GLY A 220 -1.90 -13.13 -5.35
C GLY A 220 -1.30 -11.77 -5.65
N ILE A 221 -0.63 -11.62 -6.80
CA ILE A 221 0.01 -10.37 -7.21
C ILE A 221 -0.39 -10.04 -8.64
N ASP A 222 -0.92 -8.84 -8.85
CA ASP A 222 -1.28 -8.37 -10.18
C ASP A 222 -0.86 -6.93 -10.41
N LEU A 223 -0.61 -6.58 -11.66
CA LEU A 223 -0.19 -5.25 -12.10
C LEU A 223 -1.16 -4.70 -13.13
N GLY A 224 -1.56 -3.45 -12.98
CA GLY A 224 -2.36 -2.76 -13.99
C GLY A 224 -2.75 -1.34 -13.61
N GLU A 225 -3.49 -0.69 -14.52
CA GLU A 225 -4.02 0.64 -14.31
C GLU A 225 -5.16 0.62 -13.29
N ASN A 226 -5.06 1.51 -12.31
CA ASN A 226 -6.06 1.72 -11.27
C ASN A 226 -6.34 3.21 -11.11
N VAL A 227 -7.42 3.52 -10.41
CA VAL A 227 -7.78 4.89 -10.05
C VAL A 227 -7.85 4.96 -8.52
N VAL A 228 -7.27 6.00 -7.94
CA VAL A 228 -7.44 6.30 -6.51
C VAL A 228 -8.67 7.18 -6.36
N VAL A 229 -9.63 6.70 -5.59
CA VAL A 229 -10.93 7.35 -5.39
C VAL A 229 -11.12 7.75 -3.94
N GLN A 230 -11.84 8.86 -3.72
CA GLN A 230 -12.27 9.27 -2.41
C GLN A 230 -13.71 8.82 -2.16
N TYR A 231 -13.93 7.96 -1.17
CA TYR A 231 -15.27 7.46 -0.81
C TYR A 231 -15.99 8.26 0.28
N GLY A 232 -15.38 9.31 0.80
CA GLY A 232 -16.00 10.11 1.84
C GLY A 232 -14.97 10.66 2.82
N TRP A 233 -15.40 10.84 4.06
CA TRP A 233 -14.61 11.44 5.12
C TRP A 233 -14.69 10.59 6.38
N GLU A 234 -13.56 10.32 6.98
CA GLU A 234 -13.47 9.79 8.33
C GLU A 234 -13.42 10.94 9.32
N SER A 235 -14.19 10.84 10.42
CA SER A 235 -14.25 11.88 11.43
C SER A 235 -13.57 11.38 12.70
N HIS A 236 -12.51 12.06 13.11
CA HIS A 236 -11.78 11.78 14.34
C HIS A 236 -11.95 12.93 15.31
N THR A 237 -12.13 12.62 16.60
CA THR A 237 -12.15 13.65 17.64
C THR A 237 -10.79 13.66 18.33
N VAL A 238 -10.02 14.72 18.08
CA VAL A 238 -8.73 14.93 18.72
C VAL A 238 -8.85 16.19 19.59
N GLU A 239 -8.58 16.09 20.88
CA GLU A 239 -8.68 17.20 21.86
C GLU A 239 -10.01 17.96 21.82
N GLY A 240 -11.13 17.23 21.58
CA GLY A 240 -12.47 17.82 21.51
C GLY A 240 -12.79 18.51 20.18
N LYS A 241 -11.89 18.52 19.21
CA LYS A 241 -12.11 19.02 17.84
C LYS A 241 -12.39 17.86 16.90
N GLN A 242 -13.42 18.00 16.07
CA GLN A 242 -13.66 17.04 14.98
C GLN A 242 -12.73 17.37 13.82
N LEU A 243 -11.80 16.45 13.53
CA LEU A 243 -10.99 16.47 12.33
C LEU A 243 -11.63 15.53 11.30
N ARG A 244 -11.69 15.96 10.04
CA ARG A 244 -12.19 15.16 8.93
C ARG A 244 -11.01 14.80 8.02
N TRP A 245 -10.82 13.51 7.79
CA TRP A 245 -9.80 12.98 6.91
C TRP A 245 -10.49 12.33 5.70
N PRO A 246 -10.05 12.58 4.48
CA PRO A 246 -10.64 11.93 3.32
C PRO A 246 -10.33 10.44 3.36
N HIS A 247 -11.33 9.59 3.13
CA HIS A 247 -11.13 8.16 2.99
C HIS A 247 -10.82 7.82 1.53
N TYR A 248 -9.61 7.35 1.26
CA TYR A 248 -9.16 6.95 -0.06
C TYR A 248 -9.16 5.42 -0.21
N ASP A 249 -9.49 4.95 -1.42
CA ASP A 249 -9.35 3.55 -1.79
C ASP A 249 -8.92 3.43 -3.25
N ILE A 250 -8.47 2.26 -3.65
CA ILE A 250 -8.07 1.93 -5.01
C ILE A 250 -9.22 1.23 -5.72
N LEU A 251 -9.57 1.70 -6.92
CA LEU A 251 -10.56 1.10 -7.79
C LEU A 251 -9.92 0.68 -9.11
N GLY A 252 -10.05 -0.59 -9.44
CA GLY A 252 -9.54 -1.18 -10.68
C GLY A 252 -9.76 -2.68 -10.73
N TYR A 253 -9.54 -3.29 -11.88
CA TYR A 253 -9.67 -4.75 -12.01
C TYR A 253 -8.58 -5.49 -11.22
N THR A 254 -7.39 -4.91 -11.12
CA THR A 254 -6.19 -5.48 -10.52
C THR A 254 -6.40 -5.93 -9.08
N ILE A 255 -7.12 -5.11 -8.28
CA ILE A 255 -7.39 -5.44 -6.88
C ILE A 255 -8.30 -6.69 -6.75
N ASN A 256 -9.29 -6.81 -7.65
CA ASN A 256 -10.17 -7.97 -7.68
C ASN A 256 -9.46 -9.21 -8.21
N VAL A 257 -8.61 -9.04 -9.21
CA VAL A 257 -7.84 -10.12 -9.83
C VAL A 257 -6.82 -10.67 -8.82
N ALA A 258 -6.05 -9.83 -8.13
CA ALA A 258 -5.11 -10.26 -7.09
C ALA A 258 -5.82 -11.05 -5.96
N SER A 259 -6.99 -10.58 -5.50
CA SER A 259 -7.79 -11.30 -4.50
C SER A 259 -8.29 -12.66 -5.00
N LYS A 260 -8.70 -12.77 -6.27
CA LYS A 260 -9.13 -14.05 -6.85
C LYS A 260 -7.96 -15.01 -7.04
N MET A 261 -6.75 -14.51 -7.31
CA MET A 261 -5.54 -15.33 -7.41
C MET A 261 -5.22 -16.04 -6.09
N THR A 262 -5.47 -15.42 -4.93
CA THR A 262 -5.29 -16.08 -3.63
C THR A 262 -6.20 -17.29 -3.48
N SER A 263 -7.41 -17.23 -4.03
CA SER A 263 -8.36 -18.36 -3.99
C SER A 263 -7.94 -19.53 -4.91
N LEU A 264 -7.12 -19.25 -5.91
CA LEU A 264 -6.57 -20.27 -6.83
C LEU A 264 -5.25 -20.84 -6.35
N ALA A 265 -4.55 -20.14 -5.47
CA ALA A 265 -3.26 -20.53 -4.94
C ALA A 265 -3.39 -21.68 -3.93
N ARG A 266 -2.41 -22.59 -3.94
CA ARG A 266 -2.22 -23.59 -2.87
C ARG A 266 -1.60 -22.93 -1.64
N PRO A 267 -1.63 -23.59 -0.45
CA PRO A 267 -0.88 -23.12 0.69
C PRO A 267 0.60 -22.83 0.34
N ASP A 268 1.10 -21.70 0.80
CA ASP A 268 2.46 -21.18 0.56
C ASP A 268 2.83 -20.97 -0.91
N GLN A 269 1.83 -20.85 -1.77
CA GLN A 269 2.01 -20.55 -3.19
C GLN A 269 1.81 -19.06 -3.47
N ILE A 270 2.66 -18.52 -4.35
CA ILE A 270 2.53 -17.20 -4.95
C ILE A 270 1.97 -17.38 -6.35
N VAL A 271 0.85 -16.70 -6.65
CA VAL A 271 0.27 -16.63 -7.99
C VAL A 271 0.40 -15.20 -8.49
N ILE A 272 0.95 -15.05 -9.69
CA ILE A 272 1.15 -13.75 -10.34
C ILE A 272 0.42 -13.68 -11.66
N GLY A 273 -0.06 -12.49 -12.02
CA GLY A 273 -0.63 -12.21 -13.32
C GLY A 273 0.43 -12.06 -14.42
N GLN A 274 0.00 -12.14 -15.67
CA GLN A 274 0.87 -12.01 -16.85
C GLN A 274 1.71 -10.73 -16.82
N MET A 275 1.11 -9.59 -16.49
CA MET A 275 1.82 -8.30 -16.47
C MET A 275 2.96 -8.27 -15.43
N VAL A 276 2.77 -8.94 -14.30
CA VAL A 276 3.83 -9.10 -13.29
C VAL A 276 4.91 -10.03 -13.81
N TYR A 277 4.53 -11.17 -14.40
CA TYR A 277 5.47 -12.12 -14.97
C TYR A 277 6.37 -11.49 -16.04
N ASP A 278 5.76 -10.71 -16.96
CA ASP A 278 6.48 -10.03 -18.03
C ASP A 278 7.40 -8.90 -17.50
N GLY A 279 7.11 -8.35 -16.32
CA GLY A 279 7.95 -7.38 -15.61
C GLY A 279 9.12 -7.99 -14.82
N LEU A 280 9.25 -9.31 -14.74
CA LEU A 280 10.34 -10.00 -14.02
C LEU A 280 11.53 -10.32 -14.94
N ASP A 281 12.73 -10.45 -14.37
CA ASP A 281 13.88 -10.99 -15.08
C ASP A 281 13.77 -12.52 -15.33
N GLU A 282 14.62 -13.05 -16.20
CA GLU A 282 14.62 -14.47 -16.57
C GLU A 282 14.84 -15.41 -15.37
N ARG A 283 15.62 -14.99 -14.36
CA ARG A 283 15.89 -15.79 -13.16
C ARG A 283 14.64 -15.90 -12.28
N GLN A 284 13.94 -14.80 -12.11
CA GLN A 284 12.69 -14.77 -11.35
C GLN A 284 11.58 -15.48 -12.11
N GLN A 285 11.45 -15.24 -13.42
CA GLN A 285 10.49 -15.95 -14.30
C GLN A 285 10.66 -17.47 -14.23
N ALA A 286 11.89 -17.96 -14.22
CA ALA A 286 12.19 -19.39 -14.13
C ALA A 286 11.68 -20.08 -12.86
N THR A 287 11.32 -19.32 -11.83
CA THR A 287 10.73 -19.83 -10.58
C THR A 287 9.21 -19.98 -10.62
N PHE A 288 8.58 -19.52 -11.70
CA PHE A 288 7.15 -19.61 -11.92
C PHE A 288 6.82 -20.53 -13.10
N GLN A 289 5.68 -21.19 -13.00
CA GLN A 289 5.15 -22.04 -14.05
C GLN A 289 3.75 -21.58 -14.43
N PRO A 290 3.34 -21.71 -15.71
CA PRO A 290 1.97 -21.43 -16.12
C PRO A 290 0.97 -22.20 -15.26
N LEU A 291 0.02 -21.48 -14.67
CA LEU A 291 -1.03 -22.06 -13.85
C LEU A 291 -2.20 -22.46 -14.75
N GLN A 292 -2.50 -23.76 -14.80
CA GLN A 292 -3.67 -24.29 -15.49
C GLN A 292 -4.90 -24.05 -14.61
N VAL A 293 -5.81 -23.20 -15.07
CA VAL A 293 -7.05 -22.89 -14.35
C VAL A 293 -8.25 -23.31 -15.18
N ASN A 294 -9.28 -23.84 -14.49
CA ASN A 294 -10.53 -24.19 -15.17
C ASN A 294 -11.15 -22.92 -15.79
N PRO A 295 -11.45 -22.89 -17.10
CA PRO A 295 -12.08 -21.73 -17.77
C PRO A 295 -13.42 -21.29 -17.16
N GLU A 296 -14.14 -22.18 -16.49
CA GLU A 296 -15.37 -21.81 -15.76
C GLU A 296 -15.11 -20.93 -14.53
N ILE A 297 -13.90 -21.05 -13.94
CA ILE A 297 -13.50 -20.28 -12.74
C ILE A 297 -12.71 -19.04 -13.16
N TRP A 298 -11.91 -19.15 -14.22
CA TRP A 298 -11.06 -18.08 -14.71
C TRP A 298 -11.28 -17.83 -16.19
N SER A 299 -12.12 -16.85 -16.50
CA SER A 299 -12.51 -16.47 -17.86
C SER A 299 -12.16 -15.01 -18.18
N TYR A 300 -11.30 -14.38 -17.38
CA TYR A 300 -10.89 -12.99 -17.63
C TYR A 300 -10.06 -12.88 -18.89
N VAL A 301 -10.44 -11.94 -19.74
CA VAL A 301 -9.73 -11.65 -21.00
C VAL A 301 -8.77 -10.49 -20.75
N SER A 302 -7.57 -10.63 -21.23
CA SER A 302 -6.59 -9.56 -21.23
C SER A 302 -6.88 -8.57 -22.36
N ASP A 303 -7.10 -7.33 -22.05
CA ASP A 303 -7.25 -6.26 -23.04
C ASP A 303 -5.98 -6.09 -23.90
N TYR A 304 -4.84 -6.50 -23.35
CA TYR A 304 -3.55 -6.40 -24.03
C TYR A 304 -3.33 -7.48 -25.09
N THR A 305 -3.76 -8.72 -24.82
CA THR A 305 -3.54 -9.86 -25.73
C THR A 305 -4.81 -10.32 -26.45
N GLY A 306 -5.97 -9.89 -26.02
CA GLY A 306 -7.29 -10.37 -26.52
C GLY A 306 -7.58 -11.83 -26.15
N GLY A 307 -6.70 -12.50 -25.42
CA GLY A 307 -6.85 -13.89 -24.95
C GLY A 307 -7.13 -13.98 -23.45
N ILE A 308 -7.31 -15.18 -22.94
CA ILE A 308 -7.47 -15.41 -21.50
C ILE A 308 -6.23 -14.90 -20.76
N TYR A 309 -6.45 -14.11 -19.71
CA TYR A 309 -5.39 -13.57 -18.87
C TYR A 309 -4.62 -14.70 -18.19
N ARG A 310 -3.33 -14.79 -18.49
CA ARG A 310 -2.48 -15.89 -18.04
C ARG A 310 -2.04 -15.69 -16.61
N LEU A 311 -2.01 -16.78 -15.86
CA LEU A 311 -1.51 -16.83 -14.50
C LEU A 311 -0.28 -17.73 -14.41
N TYR A 312 0.60 -17.40 -13.47
CA TYR A 312 1.80 -18.18 -13.20
C TYR A 312 1.89 -18.40 -11.68
N GLY A 313 2.24 -19.60 -11.28
CA GLY A 313 2.37 -19.98 -9.87
C GLY A 313 3.77 -20.47 -9.55
N THR A 314 4.22 -20.24 -8.31
CA THR A 314 5.40 -20.94 -7.77
C THR A 314 5.10 -22.43 -7.65
N ALA A 315 6.14 -23.25 -7.64
CA ALA A 315 6.05 -24.72 -7.55
C ALA A 315 5.35 -25.19 -6.25
#